data_451c0c5ca42ae3004436ad24414f1093
#
_entry.id   451c0c5ca42ae3004436ad24414f1093
#
_cell.length_a   1.000
_cell.length_b   1.000
_cell.length_c   1.000
_cell.angle_alpha   90.00
_cell.angle_beta   90.00
_cell.angle_gamma   90.00
#
_symmetry.space_group_name_H-M   'P 1'
#
loop_
_entity.id
_entity.type
_entity.pdbx_description
1 polymer ?
#
loop_
_entity_poly.entity_id
_entity_poly.type
_entity_poly.pdbx_seq_one_letter_code
_entity_poly.pdbx_strand_id
1 'polypeptide(L)'
;MKRREFIKSAALGSMGGLLISQTFGAQAGGNMLTPREVEGPFYPITPQKDKDADLTQIEGKVGRAKGTIIDIFGQVFDQDGNAIEDVTIDLWQANSYGKYHHPHDNSEAPIDPHFQGWAILQSGKQGRFKFKTVMPGAYPLNSPQQRTPHIHIKISKYGYESLLTQLYFPDQPLNDKDGLFKRKSVQEQKMMTAKKTSKSNEYRYDIFLQKAF
;
A
#
# COMPACT_ATOMS: atom_id res chain seq x y z
N MET A 1 -11.02 -83.97 -26.33
CA MET A 1 -11.18 -82.65 -26.90
C MET A 1 -11.22 -81.64 -25.77
N LYS A 2 -10.25 -80.80 -25.59
CA LYS A 2 -10.00 -79.93 -24.43
C LYS A 2 -10.54 -78.51 -24.69
N ARG A 3 -11.48 -78.05 -23.87
CA ARG A 3 -11.92 -76.66 -23.85
C ARG A 3 -11.04 -75.88 -22.87
N ARG A 4 -10.43 -74.78 -23.36
CA ARG A 4 -9.70 -73.79 -22.55
C ARG A 4 -10.69 -72.71 -22.17
N GLU A 5 -10.88 -72.45 -20.90
CA GLU A 5 -11.58 -71.28 -20.38
C GLU A 5 -10.69 -70.05 -20.33
N PHE A 6 -11.22 -68.96 -20.85
CA PHE A 6 -10.57 -67.66 -20.83
C PHE A 6 -11.12 -66.83 -19.69
N ILE A 7 -10.31 -66.62 -18.68
CA ILE A 7 -10.69 -65.75 -17.56
C ILE A 7 -10.44 -64.29 -18.02
N LYS A 8 -11.53 -63.52 -18.08
CA LYS A 8 -11.45 -62.09 -18.28
C LYS A 8 -11.30 -61.39 -16.92
N SER A 9 -10.11 -60.86 -16.62
CA SER A 9 -9.91 -59.99 -15.48
C SER A 9 -10.32 -58.59 -15.87
N ALA A 10 -11.37 -58.04 -15.24
CA ALA A 10 -11.73 -56.63 -15.33
C ALA A 10 -10.87 -55.85 -14.36
N ALA A 11 -9.98 -55.00 -14.89
CA ALA A 11 -9.24 -54.03 -14.09
C ALA A 11 -10.12 -52.80 -13.88
N LEU A 12 -10.57 -52.59 -12.64
CA LEU A 12 -11.13 -51.31 -12.23
C LEU A 12 -9.97 -50.31 -12.09
N GLY A 13 -9.92 -49.37 -13.01
CA GLY A 13 -9.07 -48.22 -12.90
C GLY A 13 -9.63 -47.19 -11.90
N SER A 14 -9.09 -47.16 -10.70
CA SER A 14 -9.33 -46.07 -9.77
C SER A 14 -8.56 -44.82 -10.25
N MET A 15 -9.26 -43.85 -10.80
CA MET A 15 -8.75 -42.50 -10.97
C MET A 15 -8.58 -41.83 -9.60
N GLY A 16 -7.41 -42.02 -9.01
CA GLY A 16 -6.97 -41.22 -7.87
C GLY A 16 -6.64 -39.82 -8.36
N GLY A 17 -7.58 -38.88 -8.17
CA GLY A 17 -7.28 -37.46 -8.35
C GLY A 17 -6.20 -37.03 -7.36
N LEU A 18 -5.00 -36.79 -7.83
CA LEU A 18 -3.96 -36.09 -7.07
C LEU A 18 -4.44 -34.65 -6.84
N LEU A 19 -5.03 -34.41 -5.68
CA LEU A 19 -5.12 -33.06 -5.15
C LEU A 19 -3.69 -32.60 -4.81
N ILE A 20 -3.05 -31.94 -5.74
CA ILE A 20 -1.84 -31.19 -5.46
C ILE A 20 -2.27 -30.01 -4.59
N SER A 21 -2.31 -30.22 -3.28
CA SER A 21 -2.27 -29.12 -2.33
C SER A 21 -0.92 -28.44 -2.51
N GLN A 22 -0.92 -27.34 -3.22
CA GLN A 22 0.22 -26.42 -3.21
C GLN A 22 0.32 -25.86 -1.79
N THR A 23 1.02 -26.58 -0.94
CA THR A 23 1.60 -26.01 0.26
C THR A 23 2.60 -24.96 -0.23
N PHE A 24 2.21 -23.71 -0.19
CA PHE A 24 3.18 -22.63 -0.20
C PHE A 24 4.08 -22.86 1.00
N GLY A 25 5.23 -23.46 0.75
CA GLY A 25 6.25 -23.67 1.75
C GLY A 25 6.57 -22.29 2.36
N ALA A 26 6.29 -22.16 3.65
CA ALA A 26 6.79 -21.05 4.44
C ALA A 26 8.31 -21.10 4.33
N GLN A 27 8.87 -20.24 3.50
CA GLN A 27 10.29 -20.02 3.43
C GLN A 27 10.67 -19.41 4.78
N ALA A 28 11.50 -20.11 5.54
CA ALA A 28 12.07 -19.65 6.80
C ALA A 28 13.15 -18.58 6.52
N GLY A 29 12.69 -17.44 6.06
CA GLY A 29 13.38 -16.18 6.03
C GLY A 29 12.35 -15.17 6.48
N GLY A 30 12.53 -14.56 7.67
CA GLY A 30 11.60 -13.59 8.22
C GLY A 30 11.21 -12.58 7.13
N ASN A 31 9.93 -12.28 7.03
CA ASN A 31 9.46 -11.26 6.09
C ASN A 31 10.21 -9.97 6.39
N MET A 32 10.75 -9.33 5.35
CA MET A 32 11.37 -8.03 5.56
C MET A 32 10.32 -7.04 6.05
N LEU A 33 10.66 -6.32 7.11
CA LEU A 33 9.82 -5.25 7.64
C LEU A 33 9.70 -4.10 6.65
N THR A 34 8.56 -3.44 6.62
CA THR A 34 8.40 -2.23 5.81
C THR A 34 9.38 -1.16 6.29
N PRO A 35 10.22 -0.60 5.39
CA PRO A 35 11.24 0.35 5.78
C PRO A 35 10.65 1.65 6.35
N ARG A 36 11.30 2.19 7.38
CA ARG A 36 10.95 3.49 7.96
C ARG A 36 11.38 4.63 7.04
N GLU A 37 10.64 5.75 7.10
CA GLU A 37 11.00 6.99 6.44
C GLU A 37 10.63 8.20 7.33
N VAL A 38 11.07 9.39 6.95
CA VAL A 38 10.82 10.63 7.71
C VAL A 38 9.38 11.13 7.54
N GLU A 39 8.86 11.79 8.58
CA GLU A 39 7.52 12.39 8.57
C GLU A 39 7.43 13.58 7.59
N GLY A 40 8.54 14.29 7.43
CA GLY A 40 8.55 15.50 6.66
C GLY A 40 7.83 16.66 7.37
N PRO A 41 7.79 17.85 6.73
CA PRO A 41 7.29 19.08 7.37
C PRO A 41 5.77 19.26 7.24
N PHE A 42 5.04 18.37 6.61
CA PHE A 42 3.63 18.57 6.22
C PHE A 42 2.64 17.59 6.86
N TYR A 43 2.98 17.04 8.03
CA TYR A 43 1.98 16.29 8.82
C TYR A 43 0.81 17.22 9.16
N PRO A 44 -0.46 16.83 8.91
CA PRO A 44 -1.60 17.72 9.09
C PRO A 44 -1.75 18.22 10.51
N ILE A 45 -1.73 19.53 10.70
CA ILE A 45 -1.93 20.22 11.98
C ILE A 45 -3.24 21.01 12.02
N THR A 46 -3.86 21.23 10.85
CA THR A 46 -5.17 21.91 10.77
C THR A 46 -6.27 20.88 11.01
N PRO A 47 -7.20 21.11 11.96
CA PRO A 47 -8.31 20.20 12.18
C PRO A 47 -9.13 19.97 10.91
N GLN A 48 -9.38 18.70 10.58
CA GLN A 48 -10.18 18.27 9.44
C GLN A 48 -11.28 17.34 9.95
N LYS A 49 -12.54 17.63 9.59
CA LYS A 49 -13.68 16.81 10.01
C LYS A 49 -13.72 15.48 9.28
N ASP A 50 -13.55 15.56 7.98
CA ASP A 50 -13.58 14.43 7.07
C ASP A 50 -12.19 13.81 6.95
N LYS A 51 -12.08 12.54 7.31
CA LYS A 51 -10.83 11.77 7.27
C LYS A 51 -11.11 10.33 6.86
N ASP A 52 -12.10 10.15 6.01
CA ASP A 52 -12.53 8.83 5.57
C ASP A 52 -11.62 8.23 4.47
N ALA A 53 -12.05 7.11 3.92
CA ALA A 53 -11.28 6.36 2.93
C ALA A 53 -11.40 6.89 1.50
N ASP A 54 -12.21 7.91 1.23
CA ASP A 54 -12.32 8.55 -0.10
C ASP A 54 -11.78 9.99 -0.10
N LEU A 55 -10.47 10.13 -0.23
CA LEU A 55 -9.81 11.43 -0.24
C LEU A 55 -10.18 12.29 -1.47
N THR A 56 -10.91 11.74 -2.44
CA THR A 56 -11.29 12.46 -3.67
C THR A 56 -12.55 13.30 -3.54
N GLN A 57 -13.20 13.25 -2.38
CA GLN A 57 -14.43 13.99 -2.10
C GLN A 57 -14.42 14.43 -0.63
N ILE A 58 -14.96 15.61 -0.36
CA ILE A 58 -15.14 16.11 1.00
C ILE A 58 -16.64 16.08 1.32
N GLU A 59 -17.02 15.51 2.44
CA GLU A 59 -18.41 15.43 2.88
C GLU A 59 -19.10 16.82 2.88
N GLY A 60 -20.27 16.88 2.25
CA GLY A 60 -21.06 18.13 2.13
C GLY A 60 -20.56 19.10 1.05
N LYS A 61 -19.47 18.78 0.32
CA LYS A 61 -19.03 19.60 -0.82
C LYS A 61 -19.42 18.96 -2.15
N VAL A 62 -19.88 19.78 -3.08
CA VAL A 62 -20.14 19.38 -4.47
C VAL A 62 -18.81 19.47 -5.24
N GLY A 63 -18.45 18.40 -5.94
CA GLY A 63 -17.22 18.31 -6.74
C GLY A 63 -16.31 17.18 -6.29
N ARG A 64 -15.24 16.99 -7.05
CA ARG A 64 -14.20 15.98 -6.78
C ARG A 64 -12.83 16.57 -6.94
N ALA A 65 -11.87 15.95 -6.26
CA ALA A 65 -10.46 16.27 -6.38
C ALA A 65 -9.98 16.16 -7.83
N LYS A 66 -9.06 17.03 -8.20
CA LYS A 66 -8.43 17.09 -9.52
C LYS A 66 -7.31 16.06 -9.63
N GLY A 67 -7.08 15.57 -10.84
CA GLY A 67 -6.02 14.62 -11.14
C GLY A 67 -6.52 13.21 -11.44
N THR A 68 -5.59 12.28 -11.58
CA THR A 68 -5.88 10.87 -11.82
C THR A 68 -6.31 10.20 -10.53
N ILE A 69 -7.56 9.78 -10.45
CA ILE A 69 -8.08 9.02 -9.31
C ILE A 69 -7.47 7.62 -9.32
N ILE A 70 -7.00 7.19 -8.16
CA ILE A 70 -6.39 5.88 -7.93
C ILE A 70 -7.03 5.19 -6.72
N ASP A 71 -7.11 3.87 -6.79
CA ASP A 71 -7.47 3.00 -5.68
C ASP A 71 -6.22 2.32 -5.12
N ILE A 72 -6.05 2.36 -3.80
CA ILE A 72 -4.95 1.67 -3.11
C ILE A 72 -5.55 0.71 -2.09
N PHE A 73 -5.08 -0.53 -2.10
CA PHE A 73 -5.47 -1.53 -1.14
C PHE A 73 -4.26 -2.37 -0.71
N GLY A 74 -4.37 -3.03 0.43
CA GLY A 74 -3.31 -3.89 0.94
C GLY A 74 -3.73 -4.63 2.20
N GLN A 75 -2.74 -5.25 2.82
CA GLN A 75 -2.87 -5.93 4.11
C GLN A 75 -1.72 -5.54 5.02
N VAL A 76 -1.99 -5.53 6.31
CA VAL A 76 -0.97 -5.36 7.35
C VAL A 76 -0.65 -6.72 7.94
N PHE A 77 0.63 -7.04 7.99
CA PHE A 77 1.18 -8.29 8.52
C PHE A 77 2.19 -8.01 9.62
N ASP A 78 2.42 -9.00 10.50
CA ASP A 78 3.58 -9.01 11.37
C ASP A 78 4.82 -9.58 10.63
N GLN A 79 5.97 -9.56 11.32
CA GLN A 79 7.23 -10.12 10.83
C GLN A 79 7.17 -11.62 10.50
N ASP A 80 6.22 -12.33 11.09
CA ASP A 80 6.01 -13.78 10.91
C ASP A 80 5.03 -14.06 9.75
N GLY A 81 4.43 -13.00 9.15
CA GLY A 81 3.46 -13.10 8.06
C GLY A 81 2.02 -13.29 8.51
N ASN A 82 1.73 -13.13 9.80
CA ASN A 82 0.34 -13.17 10.29
C ASN A 82 -0.34 -11.82 10.04
N ALA A 83 -1.58 -11.85 9.58
CA ALA A 83 -2.36 -10.64 9.36
C ALA A 83 -2.73 -9.95 10.68
N ILE A 84 -2.66 -8.61 10.72
CA ILE A 84 -2.96 -7.80 11.90
C ILE A 84 -4.23 -6.99 11.65
N GLU A 85 -5.28 -7.25 12.42
CA GLU A 85 -6.55 -6.52 12.36
C GLU A 85 -6.53 -5.27 13.25
N ASP A 86 -7.45 -4.34 13.01
CA ASP A 86 -7.64 -3.10 13.78
C ASP A 86 -6.36 -2.27 13.93
N VAL A 87 -5.55 -2.20 12.90
CA VAL A 87 -4.38 -1.34 12.81
C VAL A 87 -4.81 0.05 12.40
N THR A 88 -4.40 1.07 13.14
CA THR A 88 -4.61 2.47 12.73
C THR A 88 -3.63 2.83 11.63
N ILE A 89 -4.16 3.28 10.50
CA ILE A 89 -3.44 3.74 9.32
C ILE A 89 -3.75 5.21 9.12
N ASP A 90 -2.82 6.06 9.48
CA ASP A 90 -2.88 7.51 9.36
C ASP A 90 -2.06 7.93 8.15
N LEU A 91 -2.69 8.46 7.11
CA LEU A 91 -2.03 8.75 5.84
C LEU A 91 -2.30 10.17 5.37
N TRP A 92 -1.27 10.81 4.77
CA TRP A 92 -1.39 12.14 4.20
C TRP A 92 -0.50 12.29 2.96
N GLN A 93 -0.91 13.17 2.06
CA GLN A 93 -0.23 13.40 0.80
C GLN A 93 -0.48 14.80 0.22
N ALA A 94 0.35 15.21 -0.72
CA ALA A 94 0.06 16.34 -1.59
C ALA A 94 -1.10 16.03 -2.55
N ASN A 95 -1.81 17.06 -3.02
CA ASN A 95 -2.76 16.94 -4.11
C ASN A 95 -2.06 16.63 -5.45
N SER A 96 -2.80 16.51 -6.53
CA SER A 96 -2.26 16.21 -7.86
C SER A 96 -1.32 17.29 -8.44
N TYR A 97 -1.32 18.48 -7.87
CA TYR A 97 -0.41 19.58 -8.25
C TYR A 97 0.86 19.63 -7.40
N GLY A 98 1.03 18.71 -6.43
CA GLY A 98 2.16 18.72 -5.50
C GLY A 98 2.00 19.69 -4.33
N LYS A 99 0.77 20.09 -3.98
CA LYS A 99 0.48 21.02 -2.88
C LYS A 99 -0.13 20.29 -1.69
N TYR A 100 0.46 20.48 -0.51
CA TYR A 100 -0.15 20.10 0.76
C TYR A 100 -1.10 21.18 1.27
N HIS A 101 -2.21 20.79 1.87
CA HIS A 101 -3.06 21.70 2.61
C HIS A 101 -2.46 21.92 4.00
N HIS A 102 -1.32 22.57 4.05
CA HIS A 102 -0.53 22.78 5.25
C HIS A 102 0.02 24.22 5.30
N PRO A 103 -0.03 24.92 6.46
CA PRO A 103 0.41 26.33 6.56
C PRO A 103 1.89 26.54 6.23
N HIS A 104 2.73 25.52 6.38
CA HIS A 104 4.16 25.61 6.01
C HIS A 104 4.47 25.24 4.56
N ASP A 105 3.48 24.83 3.78
CA ASP A 105 3.69 24.64 2.34
C ASP A 105 3.56 25.99 1.63
N ASN A 106 4.69 26.61 1.38
CA ASN A 106 4.80 27.91 0.71
C ASN A 106 4.95 27.81 -0.80
N SER A 107 4.78 26.61 -1.40
CA SER A 107 4.84 26.45 -2.86
C SER A 107 3.70 27.22 -3.54
N GLU A 108 3.93 27.67 -4.78
CA GLU A 108 2.92 28.37 -5.59
C GLU A 108 1.89 27.40 -6.24
N ALA A 109 2.05 26.09 -6.07
CA ALA A 109 1.12 25.11 -6.58
C ALA A 109 -0.30 25.34 -6.00
N PRO A 110 -1.37 25.15 -6.80
CA PRO A 110 -2.72 25.46 -6.37
C PRO A 110 -3.24 24.45 -5.32
N ILE A 111 -3.98 24.95 -4.34
CA ILE A 111 -4.78 24.13 -3.44
C ILE A 111 -5.95 23.56 -4.21
N ASP A 112 -6.27 22.30 -3.99
CA ASP A 112 -7.50 21.67 -4.48
C ASP A 112 -8.56 21.68 -3.36
N PRO A 113 -9.65 22.47 -3.47
CA PRO A 113 -10.65 22.59 -2.41
C PRO A 113 -11.54 21.35 -2.24
N HIS A 114 -11.43 20.37 -3.13
CA HIS A 114 -12.18 19.11 -3.10
C HIS A 114 -11.33 17.91 -2.67
N PHE A 115 -10.05 18.13 -2.41
CA PHE A 115 -9.13 17.08 -2.01
C PHE A 115 -8.98 17.03 -0.48
N GLN A 116 -9.26 15.87 0.11
CA GLN A 116 -9.20 15.68 1.55
C GLN A 116 -7.76 15.71 2.10
N GLY A 117 -6.80 15.16 1.39
CA GLY A 117 -5.37 15.23 1.71
C GLY A 117 -4.89 14.41 2.91
N TRP A 118 -5.78 14.03 3.81
CA TRP A 118 -5.51 13.30 5.04
C TRP A 118 -6.63 12.32 5.36
N ALA A 119 -6.30 11.07 5.73
CA ALA A 119 -7.26 10.07 6.16
C ALA A 119 -6.72 9.25 7.34
N ILE A 120 -7.61 8.78 8.19
CA ILE A 120 -7.30 7.86 9.29
C ILE A 120 -8.22 6.65 9.15
N LEU A 121 -7.63 5.49 8.88
CA LEU A 121 -8.33 4.25 8.61
C LEU A 121 -8.04 3.22 9.70
N GLN A 122 -8.92 2.22 9.82
CA GLN A 122 -8.66 1.00 10.57
C GLN A 122 -8.57 -0.17 9.59
N SER A 123 -7.57 -1.03 9.74
CA SER A 123 -7.57 -2.28 8.99
C SER A 123 -8.69 -3.19 9.49
N GLY A 124 -9.41 -3.79 8.56
CA GLY A 124 -10.47 -4.75 8.87
C GLY A 124 -9.96 -6.18 9.02
N LYS A 125 -10.87 -7.13 8.83
CA LYS A 125 -10.57 -8.56 8.88
C LYS A 125 -9.38 -8.94 8.02
N GLN A 126 -8.52 -9.80 8.56
CA GLN A 126 -7.28 -10.23 7.91
C GLN A 126 -6.31 -9.07 7.62
N GLY A 127 -6.37 -7.97 8.38
CA GLY A 127 -5.48 -6.83 8.20
C GLY A 127 -5.73 -6.01 6.92
N ARG A 128 -6.84 -6.19 6.23
CA ARG A 128 -7.12 -5.56 4.94
C ARG A 128 -7.48 -4.09 5.11
N PHE A 129 -6.97 -3.27 4.22
CA PHE A 129 -7.36 -1.87 4.09
C PHE A 129 -7.52 -1.46 2.63
N LYS A 130 -8.29 -0.42 2.40
CA LYS A 130 -8.45 0.20 1.09
C LYS A 130 -8.78 1.68 1.26
N PHE A 131 -8.24 2.51 0.36
CA PHE A 131 -8.63 3.91 0.23
C PHE A 131 -8.56 4.37 -1.23
N LYS A 132 -9.27 5.44 -1.53
CA LYS A 132 -9.28 6.09 -2.82
C LYS A 132 -8.67 7.49 -2.69
N THR A 133 -7.81 7.85 -3.63
CA THR A 133 -7.16 9.15 -3.63
C THR A 133 -6.87 9.61 -5.06
N VAL A 134 -6.15 10.69 -5.22
CA VAL A 134 -5.54 11.09 -6.49
C VAL A 134 -4.07 10.74 -6.50
N MET A 135 -3.50 10.48 -7.68
CA MET A 135 -2.05 10.36 -7.82
C MET A 135 -1.40 11.66 -7.31
N PRO A 136 -0.54 11.60 -6.27
CA PRO A 136 0.13 12.80 -5.77
C PRO A 136 0.97 13.47 -6.85
N GLY A 137 1.01 14.78 -6.85
CA GLY A 137 1.99 15.53 -7.64
C GLY A 137 3.38 15.49 -7.00
N ALA A 138 4.41 15.57 -7.83
CA ALA A 138 5.75 15.86 -7.36
C ALA A 138 5.82 17.30 -6.81
N TYR A 139 6.67 17.54 -5.83
CA TYR A 139 6.82 18.89 -5.26
C TYR A 139 8.29 19.23 -4.99
N PRO A 140 8.65 20.53 -5.07
CA PRO A 140 10.00 20.97 -4.78
C PRO A 140 10.29 20.90 -3.27
N LEU A 141 11.50 20.44 -2.91
CA LEU A 141 12.02 20.61 -1.54
C LEU A 141 12.74 21.95 -1.40
N ASN A 142 13.91 22.01 -2.01
CA ASN A 142 14.74 23.18 -2.19
C ASN A 142 15.36 23.03 -3.58
N SER A 143 15.25 24.08 -4.41
CA SER A 143 15.79 24.00 -5.78
C SER A 143 17.25 23.52 -5.80
N PRO A 144 17.63 22.56 -6.66
CA PRO A 144 16.82 21.95 -7.75
C PRO A 144 16.14 20.63 -7.38
N GLN A 145 16.14 20.20 -6.11
CA GLN A 145 15.64 18.91 -5.68
C GLN A 145 14.12 18.88 -5.63
N GLN A 146 13.55 17.80 -6.16
CA GLN A 146 12.12 17.52 -6.10
C GLN A 146 11.88 16.19 -5.41
N ARG A 147 10.73 16.08 -4.73
CA ARG A 147 10.21 14.82 -4.24
C ARG A 147 9.39 14.15 -5.32
N THR A 148 9.62 12.86 -5.53
CA THR A 148 8.76 12.03 -6.37
C THR A 148 7.36 11.88 -5.76
N PRO A 149 6.30 11.57 -6.54
CA PRO A 149 4.99 11.25 -6.01
C PRO A 149 5.03 10.18 -4.92
N HIS A 150 4.50 10.50 -3.73
CA HIS A 150 4.47 9.56 -2.59
C HIS A 150 3.32 9.89 -1.63
N ILE A 151 2.97 8.91 -0.80
CA ILE A 151 2.00 9.06 0.29
C ILE A 151 2.72 8.74 1.59
N HIS A 152 2.62 9.61 2.58
CA HIS A 152 3.07 9.33 3.94
C HIS A 152 2.08 8.42 4.64
N ILE A 153 2.59 7.45 5.38
CA ILE A 153 1.75 6.50 6.14
C ILE A 153 2.38 6.30 7.52
N LYS A 154 1.61 6.60 8.56
CA LYS A 154 1.94 6.32 9.95
C LYS A 154 1.02 5.24 10.48
N ILE A 155 1.58 4.22 11.07
CA ILE A 155 0.87 3.01 11.45
C ILE A 155 1.10 2.76 12.93
N SER A 156 0.02 2.47 13.64
CA SER A 156 0.08 2.14 15.05
C SER A 156 -0.89 1.02 15.42
N LYS A 157 -0.43 0.12 16.28
CA LYS A 157 -1.21 -0.94 16.90
C LYS A 157 -0.56 -1.31 18.22
N TYR A 158 -1.34 -1.50 19.27
CA TYR A 158 -0.82 -2.01 20.54
C TYR A 158 -0.14 -3.37 20.35
N GLY A 159 1.02 -3.56 20.95
CA GLY A 159 1.83 -4.76 20.82
C GLY A 159 2.78 -4.77 19.61
N TYR A 160 2.81 -3.69 18.82
CA TYR A 160 3.69 -3.52 17.66
C TYR A 160 4.46 -2.20 17.73
N GLU A 161 5.64 -2.17 17.14
CA GLU A 161 6.35 -0.91 16.93
C GLU A 161 5.60 -0.02 15.98
N SER A 162 5.42 1.25 16.34
CA SER A 162 4.85 2.23 15.41
C SER A 162 5.75 2.39 14.20
N LEU A 163 5.18 2.38 13.01
CA LEU A 163 5.88 2.56 11.75
C LEU A 163 5.50 3.90 11.13
N LEU A 164 6.50 4.64 10.70
CA LEU A 164 6.35 5.79 9.80
C LEU A 164 7.10 5.49 8.52
N THR A 165 6.41 5.53 7.39
CA THR A 165 6.94 5.16 6.08
C THR A 165 6.38 6.07 4.98
N GLN A 166 6.85 5.88 3.77
CA GLN A 166 6.30 6.51 2.56
C GLN A 166 6.02 5.44 1.51
N LEU A 167 4.82 5.48 0.93
CA LEU A 167 4.43 4.68 -0.21
C LEU A 167 4.83 5.44 -1.47
N TYR A 168 5.63 4.81 -2.32
CA TYR A 168 6.05 5.31 -3.64
C TYR A 168 5.30 4.59 -4.76
N PHE A 169 5.32 5.18 -5.94
CA PHE A 169 4.66 4.62 -7.12
C PHE A 169 5.68 4.12 -8.15
N PRO A 170 5.40 3.01 -8.87
CA PRO A 170 6.25 2.56 -9.95
C PRO A 170 6.23 3.55 -11.12
N ASP A 171 7.26 3.49 -11.94
CA ASP A 171 7.39 4.23 -13.20
C ASP A 171 7.35 5.77 -13.06
N GLN A 172 7.63 6.30 -11.86
CA GLN A 172 7.73 7.74 -11.68
C GLN A 172 9.11 8.24 -12.13
N PRO A 173 9.18 9.25 -13.04
CA PRO A 173 10.45 9.74 -13.60
C PRO A 173 11.41 10.31 -12.56
N LEU A 174 10.90 10.67 -11.38
CA LEU A 174 11.68 11.26 -10.31
C LEU A 174 12.18 10.25 -9.28
N ASN A 175 11.79 8.97 -9.33
CA ASN A 175 12.25 7.97 -8.38
C ASN A 175 13.80 7.90 -8.32
N ASP A 176 14.45 7.93 -9.48
CA ASP A 176 15.92 7.90 -9.57
C ASP A 176 16.59 9.22 -9.16
N LYS A 177 15.83 10.27 -8.87
CA LYS A 177 16.30 11.59 -8.48
C LYS A 177 15.94 11.98 -7.04
N ASP A 178 14.95 11.32 -6.45
CA ASP A 178 14.51 11.57 -5.08
C ASP A 178 15.57 11.10 -4.07
N GLY A 179 16.10 12.05 -3.30
CA GLY A 179 17.20 11.78 -2.38
C GLY A 179 16.85 10.85 -1.21
N LEU A 180 15.58 10.80 -0.77
CA LEU A 180 15.14 9.89 0.29
C LEU A 180 14.98 8.47 -0.27
N PHE A 181 14.31 8.33 -1.38
CA PHE A 181 14.10 7.04 -2.03
C PHE A 181 15.44 6.39 -2.46
N LYS A 182 16.36 7.15 -3.04
CA LYS A 182 17.68 6.67 -3.46
C LYS A 182 18.59 6.17 -2.33
N ARG A 183 18.41 6.66 -1.11
CA ARG A 183 19.18 6.19 0.05
C ARG A 183 18.76 4.80 0.53
N LYS A 184 17.61 4.31 0.08
CA LYS A 184 17.14 2.96 0.39
C LYS A 184 17.84 1.94 -0.50
N SER A 185 18.10 0.76 0.03
CA SER A 185 18.57 -0.38 -0.77
C SER A 185 17.52 -0.74 -1.83
N VAL A 186 17.93 -1.42 -2.88
CA VAL A 186 17.00 -1.88 -3.96
C VAL A 186 15.84 -2.71 -3.40
N GLN A 187 16.09 -3.48 -2.34
CA GLN A 187 15.06 -4.29 -1.70
C GLN A 187 14.08 -3.44 -0.89
N GLU A 188 14.56 -2.46 -0.13
CA GLU A 188 13.71 -1.50 0.58
C GLU A 188 12.88 -0.66 -0.41
N GLN A 189 13.47 -0.19 -1.50
CA GLN A 189 12.75 0.52 -2.55
C GLN A 189 11.60 -0.31 -3.11
N LYS A 190 11.82 -1.62 -3.38
CA LYS A 190 10.75 -2.53 -3.81
C LYS A 190 9.65 -2.69 -2.78
N MET A 191 9.97 -2.72 -1.49
CA MET A 191 8.98 -2.82 -0.42
C MET A 191 8.20 -1.52 -0.23
N MET A 192 8.81 -0.38 -0.47
CA MET A 192 8.18 0.94 -0.36
C MET A 192 7.40 1.34 -1.63
N THR A 193 7.52 0.59 -2.72
CA THR A 193 6.83 0.88 -3.98
C THR A 193 5.58 0.03 -4.14
N ALA A 194 4.44 0.68 -4.33
CA ALA A 194 3.17 0.01 -4.59
C ALA A 194 3.21 -0.76 -5.92
N LYS A 195 2.55 -1.90 -5.96
CA LYS A 195 2.50 -2.76 -7.15
C LYS A 195 1.24 -2.43 -7.96
N LYS A 196 1.40 -2.15 -9.26
CA LYS A 196 0.25 -2.06 -10.17
C LYS A 196 -0.47 -3.40 -10.23
N THR A 197 -1.79 -3.35 -10.29
CA THR A 197 -2.62 -4.53 -10.58
C THR A 197 -2.94 -4.61 -12.08
N SER A 198 -3.71 -5.61 -12.47
CA SER A 198 -4.25 -5.70 -13.85
C SER A 198 -5.31 -4.63 -14.15
N LYS A 199 -5.89 -4.01 -13.14
CA LYS A 199 -6.83 -2.92 -13.31
C LYS A 199 -6.11 -1.59 -13.43
N SER A 200 -6.63 -0.72 -14.31
CA SER A 200 -6.11 0.63 -14.44
C SER A 200 -6.28 1.40 -13.12
N ASN A 201 -5.25 2.16 -12.76
CA ASN A 201 -5.26 3.04 -11.59
C ASN A 201 -5.51 2.33 -10.24
N GLU A 202 -5.24 1.03 -10.15
CA GLU A 202 -5.33 0.28 -8.91
C GLU A 202 -3.96 -0.23 -8.50
N TYR A 203 -3.62 -0.04 -7.21
CA TYR A 203 -2.32 -0.38 -6.65
C TYR A 203 -2.48 -1.21 -5.39
N ARG A 204 -1.58 -2.18 -5.21
CA ARG A 204 -1.46 -2.97 -3.98
C ARG A 204 -0.23 -2.53 -3.19
N TYR A 205 -0.40 -2.32 -1.89
CA TYR A 205 0.67 -2.00 -0.96
C TYR A 205 0.49 -2.78 0.35
N ASP A 206 1.33 -3.78 0.59
CA ASP A 206 1.31 -4.57 1.81
C ASP A 206 2.33 -4.01 2.81
N ILE A 207 2.02 -4.08 4.10
CA ILE A 207 2.77 -3.47 5.19
C ILE A 207 3.17 -4.55 6.18
N PHE A 208 4.42 -4.55 6.63
CA PHE A 208 4.98 -5.51 7.58
C PHE A 208 5.49 -4.79 8.83
N LEU A 209 4.93 -5.13 9.99
CA LEU A 209 5.23 -4.54 11.28
C LEU A 209 6.07 -5.46 12.14
N GLN A 210 6.90 -4.88 12.98
CA GLN A 210 7.62 -5.58 14.04
C GLN A 210 6.78 -5.62 15.30
N LYS A 211 6.74 -6.79 15.97
CA LYS A 211 6.23 -6.91 17.34
C LYS A 211 7.11 -6.13 18.30
N ALA A 212 6.50 -5.45 19.24
CA ALA A 212 7.23 -4.65 20.25
C ALA A 212 7.81 -5.52 21.37
N PHE A 213 7.27 -6.72 21.61
CA PHE A 213 7.66 -7.69 22.64
C PHE A 213 7.08 -9.08 22.34
#